data_def74d4c7f6d15a16c2e1d0719a8f206
#
_entry.id   def74d4c7f6d15a16c2e1d0719a8f206
#
_cell.length_a   1.000
_cell.length_b   1.000
_cell.length_c   1.000
_cell.angle_alpha   90.00
_cell.angle_beta   90.00
_cell.angle_gamma   90.00
#
_symmetry.space_group_name_H-M   'P 1'
#
loop_
_entity.id
_entity.type
_entity.pdbx_description
1 polymer ?
#
loop_
_entity_poly.entity_id
_entity_poly.type
_entity_poly.pdbx_seq_one_letter_code
_entity_poly.pdbx_strand_id
1 'polypeptide(L)'
;MGEMLVPADKYWGAQTQRSFQNFKIGTETMPEEILRAFGILKKAAALANLALQPERMTEEKCKYLCAAADEVISGALRGHFPLVVWQTGSGTQSNMNANEVIAGRGNALAGKKLLHPNDDVNMSQSSNDTFPTAMHIAAVCAVEDAVLPALRKLAAAFRTLEAENVGVVKSGRTHLQDAVPIAFSQEISGWRGMLEENEAMLLSALPFLKKLALGGTAVGTGLNCPPGFAERAAAEVSALTGKDFSSEENKFHALTAKDALVFAHGALKALAANLWKIANDVRHLASGPRCGLGEIFIPENEPGSSIMPGKVNPTQCEAVTMVAAQVMGNDAAIGMAASQGNFELNVFMPVIAYNFLQSCRLLSDAMRSFCENCVCGIKANKEKMRRNLHDSLMLVTALNPYIGYENAAKTAKKAYRENISLKEACVALGFLSAERFDEVFHPETMV
;
A
#
# COMPACT_ATOMS: atom_id res chain seq x y z
N MET A 1 12.91 -5.79 40.24
CA MET A 1 11.64 -6.56 40.10
C MET A 1 11.97 -8.03 40.41
N GLY A 2 11.06 -8.77 41.01
CA GLY A 2 11.32 -10.17 41.45
C GLY A 2 11.56 -11.13 40.29
N GLU A 3 11.78 -12.42 40.64
CA GLU A 3 11.93 -13.50 39.68
C GLU A 3 10.70 -13.67 38.78
N MET A 4 10.91 -14.17 37.57
CA MET A 4 9.88 -14.41 36.58
C MET A 4 10.11 -15.77 35.93
N LEU A 5 9.07 -16.62 35.95
CA LEU A 5 9.10 -17.89 35.23
C LEU A 5 8.88 -17.65 33.74
N VAL A 6 9.78 -18.21 32.94
CA VAL A 6 9.72 -18.14 31.46
C VAL A 6 9.64 -19.57 30.93
N PRO A 7 8.83 -19.87 29.90
CA PRO A 7 8.79 -21.21 29.31
C PRO A 7 10.17 -21.65 28.84
N ALA A 8 10.55 -22.89 29.17
CA ALA A 8 11.91 -23.42 28.93
C ALA A 8 12.26 -23.58 27.44
N ASP A 9 11.23 -23.66 26.58
CA ASP A 9 11.35 -23.77 25.12
C ASP A 9 11.47 -22.42 24.41
N LYS A 10 11.47 -21.32 25.16
CA LYS A 10 11.49 -19.96 24.60
C LYS A 10 12.83 -19.27 24.84
N TYR A 11 13.25 -18.48 23.84
CA TYR A 11 14.47 -17.67 23.93
C TYR A 11 14.25 -16.29 24.56
N TRP A 12 12.99 -15.84 24.73
CA TRP A 12 12.74 -14.59 25.43
C TRP A 12 13.02 -14.70 26.94
N GLY A 13 13.17 -13.56 27.60
CA GLY A 13 13.47 -13.47 29.03
C GLY A 13 12.34 -12.84 29.85
N ALA A 14 12.73 -12.39 31.03
CA ALA A 14 11.78 -11.87 32.02
C ALA A 14 11.07 -10.59 31.59
N GLN A 15 11.69 -9.72 30.81
CA GLN A 15 11.07 -8.48 30.33
C GLN A 15 9.91 -8.78 29.38
N THR A 16 10.14 -9.63 28.40
CA THR A 16 9.10 -10.10 27.48
C THR A 16 7.98 -10.81 28.21
N GLN A 17 8.32 -11.71 29.15
CA GLN A 17 7.32 -12.48 29.91
C GLN A 17 6.43 -11.56 30.73
N ARG A 18 6.97 -10.51 31.38
CA ARG A 18 6.17 -9.51 32.11
C ARG A 18 5.23 -8.74 31.17
N SER A 19 5.73 -8.31 30.01
CA SER A 19 4.91 -7.62 29.01
C SER A 19 3.77 -8.53 28.51
N PHE A 20 4.07 -9.78 28.19
CA PHE A 20 3.07 -10.77 27.78
C PHE A 20 1.96 -10.99 28.82
N GLN A 21 2.31 -10.90 30.11
CA GLN A 21 1.33 -11.02 31.19
C GLN A 21 0.54 -9.74 31.45
N ASN A 22 1.18 -8.56 31.28
CA ASN A 22 0.59 -7.26 31.59
C ASN A 22 -0.37 -6.75 30.53
N PHE A 23 -0.09 -7.03 29.25
CA PHE A 23 -0.85 -6.48 28.12
C PHE A 23 -1.69 -7.55 27.43
N LYS A 24 -2.79 -7.95 28.05
CA LYS A 24 -3.80 -8.85 27.49
C LYS A 24 -4.89 -8.05 26.76
N ILE A 25 -4.50 -7.35 25.69
CA ILE A 25 -5.36 -6.41 24.97
C ILE A 25 -5.34 -6.78 23.49
N GLY A 26 -6.51 -7.11 22.94
CA GLY A 26 -6.63 -7.51 21.53
C GLY A 26 -5.91 -8.80 21.19
N THR A 27 -5.79 -9.05 19.90
CA THR A 27 -5.11 -10.24 19.34
C THR A 27 -4.00 -9.87 18.35
N GLU A 28 -3.90 -8.59 18.00
CA GLU A 28 -2.95 -8.07 17.03
C GLU A 28 -1.54 -8.10 17.62
N THR A 29 -0.72 -9.00 17.11
CA THR A 29 0.70 -9.09 17.47
C THR A 29 1.55 -8.15 16.61
N MET A 30 2.79 -7.89 17.04
CA MET A 30 3.74 -7.10 16.24
C MET A 30 3.90 -7.70 14.85
N PRO A 31 3.81 -6.86 13.78
CA PRO A 31 3.99 -7.31 12.40
C PRO A 31 5.35 -7.98 12.16
N GLU A 32 5.37 -8.99 11.30
CA GLU A 32 6.62 -9.69 10.95
C GLU A 32 7.67 -8.77 10.35
N GLU A 33 7.24 -7.77 9.61
CA GLU A 33 8.10 -6.77 8.99
C GLU A 33 8.89 -5.98 10.06
N ILE A 34 8.26 -5.70 11.21
CA ILE A 34 8.95 -5.06 12.36
C ILE A 34 9.94 -6.03 13.00
N LEU A 35 9.57 -7.30 13.17
CA LEU A 35 10.47 -8.30 13.73
C LEU A 35 11.71 -8.48 12.85
N ARG A 36 11.50 -8.60 11.54
CA ARG A 36 12.58 -8.65 10.54
C ARG A 36 13.46 -7.39 10.60
N ALA A 37 12.85 -6.22 10.70
CA ALA A 37 13.57 -4.95 10.80
C ALA A 37 14.42 -4.87 12.08
N PHE A 38 13.91 -5.38 13.21
CA PHE A 38 14.74 -5.53 14.42
C PHE A 38 15.93 -6.45 14.19
N GLY A 39 15.76 -7.59 13.54
CA GLY A 39 16.87 -8.49 13.19
C GLY A 39 17.95 -7.76 12.37
N ILE A 40 17.55 -7.02 11.34
CA ILE A 40 18.47 -6.21 10.50
C ILE A 40 19.17 -5.15 11.35
N LEU A 41 18.41 -4.37 12.14
CA LEU A 41 18.94 -3.33 13.00
C LEU A 41 19.95 -3.87 14.00
N LYS A 42 19.63 -4.96 14.71
CA LYS A 42 20.51 -5.53 15.73
C LYS A 42 21.79 -6.11 15.12
N LYS A 43 21.69 -6.73 13.94
CA LYS A 43 22.87 -7.17 13.18
C LYS A 43 23.74 -5.98 12.75
N ALA A 44 23.13 -4.94 12.18
CA ALA A 44 23.83 -3.73 11.77
C ALA A 44 24.52 -3.03 12.94
N ALA A 45 23.83 -2.91 14.09
CA ALA A 45 24.39 -2.33 15.30
C ALA A 45 25.58 -3.15 15.86
N ALA A 46 25.50 -4.47 15.81
CA ALA A 46 26.60 -5.34 16.24
C ALA A 46 27.85 -5.18 15.36
N LEU A 47 27.67 -5.12 14.05
CA LEU A 47 28.76 -4.88 13.08
C LEU A 47 29.38 -3.49 13.27
N ALA A 48 28.58 -2.46 13.50
CA ALA A 48 29.06 -1.12 13.79
C ALA A 48 29.83 -1.07 15.11
N ASN A 49 29.30 -1.71 16.17
CA ASN A 49 29.98 -1.77 17.47
C ASN A 49 31.28 -2.58 17.40
N LEU A 50 31.35 -3.68 16.64
CA LEU A 50 32.59 -4.43 16.41
C LEU A 50 33.67 -3.56 15.79
N ALA A 51 33.30 -2.72 14.81
CA ALA A 51 34.24 -1.83 14.15
C ALA A 51 34.72 -0.67 15.03
N LEU A 52 33.87 -0.17 15.95
CA LEU A 52 34.14 1.04 16.75
C LEU A 52 34.58 0.75 18.18
N GLN A 53 34.19 -0.39 18.75
CA GLN A 53 34.48 -0.79 20.14
C GLN A 53 34.77 -2.30 20.22
N PRO A 54 35.82 -2.81 19.54
CA PRO A 54 36.13 -4.24 19.47
C PRO A 54 36.47 -4.86 20.83
N GLU A 55 36.89 -4.05 21.79
CA GLU A 55 37.16 -4.49 23.18
C GLU A 55 35.86 -4.85 23.94
N ARG A 56 34.71 -4.29 23.55
CA ARG A 56 33.39 -4.58 24.15
C ARG A 56 32.58 -5.54 23.29
N MET A 57 32.48 -5.28 21.99
CA MET A 57 31.87 -6.17 21.01
C MET A 57 32.98 -6.98 20.33
N THR A 58 33.31 -8.14 20.92
CA THR A 58 34.34 -9.02 20.35
C THR A 58 33.85 -9.73 19.10
N GLU A 59 34.77 -10.24 18.27
CA GLU A 59 34.43 -11.04 17.09
C GLU A 59 33.52 -12.24 17.43
N GLU A 60 33.79 -12.92 18.58
CA GLU A 60 32.98 -14.03 19.03
C GLU A 60 31.56 -13.61 19.37
N LYS A 61 31.36 -12.52 20.13
CA LYS A 61 30.05 -11.95 20.44
C LYS A 61 29.28 -11.56 19.16
N CYS A 62 29.93 -10.80 18.28
CA CYS A 62 29.37 -10.36 17.03
C CYS A 62 28.94 -11.54 16.16
N LYS A 63 29.76 -12.58 16.03
CA LYS A 63 29.43 -13.80 15.26
C LYS A 63 28.12 -14.43 15.71
N TYR A 64 27.96 -14.72 17.00
CA TYR A 64 26.77 -15.40 17.50
C TYR A 64 25.55 -14.49 17.56
N LEU A 65 25.73 -13.20 17.82
CA LEU A 65 24.66 -12.21 17.73
C LEU A 65 24.14 -12.10 16.30
N CYS A 66 25.01 -11.97 15.30
CA CYS A 66 24.63 -11.90 13.89
C CYS A 66 23.94 -13.18 13.43
N ALA A 67 24.42 -14.37 13.85
CA ALA A 67 23.77 -15.63 13.51
C ALA A 67 22.33 -15.72 14.05
N ALA A 68 22.13 -15.33 15.32
CA ALA A 68 20.79 -15.27 15.90
C ALA A 68 19.89 -14.22 15.24
N ALA A 69 20.45 -13.05 14.89
CA ALA A 69 19.73 -12.01 14.15
C ALA A 69 19.30 -12.48 12.75
N ASP A 70 20.12 -13.26 12.05
CA ASP A 70 19.77 -13.85 10.76
C ASP A 70 18.58 -14.83 10.86
N GLU A 71 18.48 -15.58 11.97
CA GLU A 71 17.29 -16.42 12.21
C GLU A 71 16.03 -15.58 12.50
N VAL A 72 16.15 -14.39 13.11
CA VAL A 72 15.03 -13.43 13.24
C VAL A 72 14.65 -12.86 11.87
N ILE A 73 15.63 -12.45 11.06
CA ILE A 73 15.41 -11.91 9.71
C ILE A 73 14.69 -12.91 8.80
N SER A 74 15.08 -14.18 8.87
CA SER A 74 14.46 -15.26 8.08
C SER A 74 13.07 -15.70 8.57
N GLY A 75 12.64 -15.26 9.77
CA GLY A 75 11.39 -15.67 10.41
C GLY A 75 11.46 -17.00 11.15
N ALA A 76 12.62 -17.68 11.22
CA ALA A 76 12.79 -18.95 11.92
C ALA A 76 12.47 -18.87 13.42
N LEU A 77 12.61 -17.69 14.02
CA LEU A 77 12.34 -17.42 15.43
C LEU A 77 10.98 -16.74 15.69
N ARG A 78 10.06 -16.70 14.72
CA ARG A 78 8.75 -16.03 14.85
C ARG A 78 7.99 -16.43 16.11
N GLY A 79 7.99 -17.73 16.48
CA GLY A 79 7.32 -18.26 17.67
C GLY A 79 7.85 -17.75 19.01
N HIS A 80 8.90 -16.90 19.00
CA HIS A 80 9.50 -16.28 20.17
C HIS A 80 9.12 -14.79 20.35
N PHE A 81 8.16 -14.27 19.56
CA PHE A 81 7.69 -12.88 19.59
C PHE A 81 6.19 -12.81 19.88
N PRO A 82 5.76 -13.01 21.15
CA PRO A 82 4.36 -13.15 21.49
C PRO A 82 3.64 -11.81 21.76
N LEU A 83 4.35 -10.66 21.69
CA LEU A 83 3.85 -9.40 22.20
C LEU A 83 2.82 -8.77 21.26
N VAL A 84 1.76 -8.23 21.86
CA VAL A 84 0.70 -7.51 21.14
C VAL A 84 1.15 -6.09 20.78
N VAL A 85 0.47 -5.50 19.81
CA VAL A 85 0.61 -4.09 19.40
C VAL A 85 0.26 -3.14 20.56
N TRP A 86 -0.74 -3.49 21.37
CA TRP A 86 -1.28 -2.73 22.49
C TRP A 86 -0.40 -2.86 23.73
N GLN A 87 0.83 -2.32 23.63
CA GLN A 87 1.88 -2.34 24.65
C GLN A 87 2.31 -0.90 24.98
N THR A 88 3.47 -0.73 25.64
CA THR A 88 4.03 0.62 25.83
C THR A 88 4.22 1.32 24.49
N GLY A 89 3.78 2.58 24.41
CA GLY A 89 3.75 3.32 23.16
C GLY A 89 5.12 3.67 22.56
N SER A 90 6.21 3.54 23.34
CA SER A 90 7.59 3.66 22.86
C SER A 90 8.11 2.39 22.15
N GLY A 91 7.40 1.27 22.24
CA GLY A 91 7.84 -0.02 21.70
C GLY A 91 8.98 -0.68 22.49
N THR A 92 9.23 -0.22 23.72
CA THR A 92 10.32 -0.76 24.56
C THR A 92 10.21 -2.25 24.75
N GLN A 93 9.02 -2.81 24.98
CA GLN A 93 8.86 -4.25 25.16
C GLN A 93 9.23 -5.04 23.90
N SER A 94 8.91 -4.53 22.70
CA SER A 94 9.31 -5.17 21.44
C SER A 94 10.82 -5.11 21.22
N ASN A 95 11.48 -4.00 21.56
CA ASN A 95 12.93 -3.90 21.53
C ASN A 95 13.56 -4.90 22.52
N MET A 96 13.03 -4.98 23.74
CA MET A 96 13.53 -5.94 24.75
C MET A 96 13.26 -7.38 24.32
N ASN A 97 12.11 -7.68 23.69
CA ASN A 97 11.84 -9.00 23.15
C ASN A 97 12.90 -9.40 22.10
N ALA A 98 13.22 -8.51 21.17
CA ALA A 98 14.28 -8.77 20.19
C ALA A 98 15.65 -8.96 20.87
N ASN A 99 15.99 -8.13 21.85
CA ASN A 99 17.24 -8.27 22.61
C ASN A 99 17.33 -9.61 23.33
N GLU A 100 16.28 -10.00 24.04
CA GLU A 100 16.24 -11.26 24.82
C GLU A 100 16.28 -12.47 23.91
N VAL A 101 15.52 -12.50 22.81
CA VAL A 101 15.50 -13.61 21.86
C VAL A 101 16.85 -13.78 21.17
N ILE A 102 17.47 -12.68 20.71
CA ILE A 102 18.79 -12.72 20.05
C ILE A 102 19.87 -13.17 21.04
N ALA A 103 19.88 -12.65 22.28
CA ALA A 103 20.83 -13.07 23.30
C ALA A 103 20.62 -14.54 23.70
N GLY A 104 19.38 -14.95 23.94
CA GLY A 104 19.04 -16.33 24.29
C GLY A 104 19.45 -17.33 23.20
N ARG A 105 19.10 -17.04 21.94
CA ARG A 105 19.48 -17.88 20.80
C ARG A 105 20.98 -17.86 20.54
N GLY A 106 21.64 -16.72 20.60
CA GLY A 106 23.08 -16.59 20.44
C GLY A 106 23.85 -17.36 21.50
N ASN A 107 23.38 -17.34 22.75
CA ASN A 107 23.96 -18.16 23.84
C ASN A 107 23.77 -19.66 23.59
N ALA A 108 22.59 -20.06 23.08
CA ALA A 108 22.36 -21.47 22.71
C ALA A 108 23.30 -21.94 21.58
N LEU A 109 23.50 -21.07 20.56
CA LEU A 109 24.44 -21.34 19.45
C LEU A 109 25.89 -21.40 19.93
N ALA A 110 26.28 -20.55 20.90
CA ALA A 110 27.63 -20.53 21.47
C ALA A 110 27.88 -21.69 22.47
N GLY A 111 26.84 -22.37 22.95
CA GLY A 111 26.93 -23.38 23.98
C GLY A 111 27.35 -22.86 25.37
N LYS A 112 27.31 -21.55 25.56
CA LYS A 112 27.70 -20.85 26.82
C LYS A 112 26.96 -19.50 26.95
N LYS A 113 26.92 -18.97 28.18
CA LYS A 113 26.41 -17.62 28.45
C LYS A 113 27.45 -16.60 27.97
N LEU A 114 27.28 -16.08 26.73
CA LEU A 114 28.18 -15.15 26.05
C LEU A 114 27.59 -13.77 25.90
N LEU A 115 26.27 -13.69 25.54
CA LEU A 115 25.57 -12.47 25.22
C LEU A 115 24.61 -12.05 26.33
N HIS A 116 24.59 -10.76 26.65
CA HIS A 116 23.59 -10.15 27.53
C HIS A 116 22.64 -9.25 26.71
N PRO A 117 21.30 -9.30 26.93
CA PRO A 117 20.34 -8.53 26.15
C PRO A 117 20.60 -7.02 26.12
N ASN A 118 20.93 -6.42 27.28
CA ASN A 118 21.16 -4.99 27.39
C ASN A 118 22.60 -4.57 27.02
N ASP A 119 23.59 -5.33 27.52
CA ASP A 119 24.99 -4.89 27.44
C ASP A 119 25.59 -5.16 26.07
N ASP A 120 25.13 -6.23 25.39
CA ASP A 120 25.68 -6.64 24.09
C ASP A 120 24.68 -6.38 22.96
N VAL A 121 23.44 -6.91 23.01
CA VAL A 121 22.48 -6.79 21.91
C VAL A 121 21.94 -5.35 21.76
N ASN A 122 21.79 -4.64 22.89
CA ASN A 122 21.33 -3.25 22.92
C ASN A 122 22.48 -2.23 23.05
N MET A 123 23.73 -2.66 22.88
CA MET A 123 24.91 -1.82 23.01
C MET A 123 24.83 -0.59 22.11
N SER A 124 25.13 0.61 22.65
CA SER A 124 25.05 1.91 21.96
C SER A 124 23.64 2.34 21.50
N GLN A 125 22.58 1.75 22.07
CA GLN A 125 21.19 1.94 21.64
C GLN A 125 20.26 2.25 22.83
N SER A 126 19.08 2.76 22.51
CA SER A 126 17.91 2.85 23.39
C SER A 126 16.69 2.29 22.64
N SER A 127 15.64 1.87 23.36
CA SER A 127 14.36 1.58 22.71
C SER A 127 13.81 2.79 21.94
N ASN A 128 14.13 3.99 22.39
CA ASN A 128 13.62 5.23 21.84
C ASN A 128 14.16 5.54 20.44
N ASP A 129 15.38 5.11 20.11
CA ASP A 129 15.94 5.24 18.76
C ASP A 129 15.84 3.96 17.93
N THR A 130 15.79 2.76 18.57
CA THR A 130 15.69 1.50 17.84
C THR A 130 14.30 1.26 17.24
N PHE A 131 13.22 1.52 18.00
CA PHE A 131 11.88 1.24 17.50
C PHE A 131 11.51 2.12 16.28
N PRO A 132 11.71 3.45 16.28
CA PRO A 132 11.48 4.27 15.09
C PRO A 132 12.41 3.87 13.92
N THR A 133 13.64 3.45 14.18
CA THR A 133 14.53 2.92 13.15
C THR A 133 13.97 1.64 12.53
N ALA A 134 13.49 0.69 13.35
CA ALA A 134 12.82 -0.52 12.84
C ALA A 134 11.56 -0.20 12.04
N MET A 135 10.78 0.81 12.45
CA MET A 135 9.60 1.28 11.69
C MET A 135 10.00 1.77 10.29
N HIS A 136 11.06 2.57 10.19
CA HIS A 136 11.54 3.10 8.92
C HIS A 136 12.10 2.00 8.01
N ILE A 137 12.91 1.08 8.55
CA ILE A 137 13.42 -0.07 7.79
C ILE A 137 12.26 -0.92 7.25
N ALA A 138 11.29 -1.26 8.11
CA ALA A 138 10.13 -2.05 7.73
C ALA A 138 9.28 -1.34 6.67
N ALA A 139 9.04 -0.04 6.84
CA ALA A 139 8.25 0.76 5.90
C ALA A 139 8.91 0.85 4.50
N VAL A 140 10.20 1.13 4.43
CA VAL A 140 10.94 1.17 3.15
C VAL A 140 10.90 -0.18 2.46
N CYS A 141 11.18 -1.28 3.18
CA CYS A 141 11.11 -2.63 2.62
C CYS A 141 9.70 -2.97 2.14
N ALA A 142 8.64 -2.67 2.91
CA ALA A 142 7.27 -2.94 2.51
C ALA A 142 6.85 -2.16 1.26
N VAL A 143 7.25 -0.89 1.15
CA VAL A 143 6.93 -0.08 -0.02
C VAL A 143 7.71 -0.55 -1.25
N GLU A 144 9.05 -0.70 -1.15
CA GLU A 144 9.90 -1.02 -2.29
C GLU A 144 9.78 -2.48 -2.75
N ASP A 145 9.61 -3.43 -1.82
CA ASP A 145 9.63 -4.86 -2.15
C ASP A 145 8.23 -5.45 -2.38
N ALA A 146 7.16 -4.79 -1.93
CA ALA A 146 5.81 -5.31 -2.07
C ALA A 146 4.86 -4.35 -2.80
N VAL A 147 4.70 -3.10 -2.34
CA VAL A 147 3.71 -2.16 -2.90
C VAL A 147 4.08 -1.74 -4.32
N LEU A 148 5.28 -1.22 -4.53
CA LEU A 148 5.73 -0.74 -5.86
C LEU A 148 5.73 -1.84 -6.92
N PRO A 149 6.22 -3.07 -6.67
CA PRO A 149 6.11 -4.16 -7.64
C PRO A 149 4.67 -4.54 -8.00
N ALA A 150 3.77 -4.58 -7.02
CA ALA A 150 2.35 -4.88 -7.25
C ALA A 150 1.66 -3.79 -8.07
N LEU A 151 1.94 -2.52 -7.75
CA LEU A 151 1.43 -1.36 -8.49
C LEU A 151 1.91 -1.36 -9.94
N ARG A 152 3.20 -1.56 -10.17
CA ARG A 152 3.80 -1.65 -11.51
C ARG A 152 3.19 -2.79 -12.34
N LYS A 153 2.97 -3.95 -11.71
CA LYS A 153 2.33 -5.10 -12.36
C LYS A 153 0.90 -4.75 -12.79
N LEU A 154 0.12 -4.11 -11.93
CA LEU A 154 -1.24 -3.69 -12.25
C LEU A 154 -1.27 -2.61 -13.36
N ALA A 155 -0.39 -1.62 -13.29
CA ALA A 155 -0.27 -0.59 -14.33
C ALA A 155 0.12 -1.20 -15.70
N ALA A 156 1.02 -2.20 -15.70
CA ALA A 156 1.39 -2.93 -16.92
C ALA A 156 0.21 -3.72 -17.50
N ALA A 157 -0.63 -4.34 -16.66
CA ALA A 157 -1.84 -5.02 -17.11
C ALA A 157 -2.84 -4.05 -17.77
N PHE A 158 -3.04 -2.86 -17.19
CA PHE A 158 -3.86 -1.83 -17.82
C PHE A 158 -3.26 -1.33 -19.13
N ARG A 159 -1.94 -1.21 -19.24
CA ARG A 159 -1.28 -0.85 -20.51
C ARG A 159 -1.54 -1.88 -21.62
N THR A 160 -1.53 -3.16 -21.28
CA THR A 160 -1.90 -4.23 -22.20
C THR A 160 -3.35 -4.13 -22.62
N LEU A 161 -4.27 -3.99 -21.65
CA LEU A 161 -5.70 -3.85 -21.91
C LEU A 161 -6.03 -2.61 -22.76
N GLU A 162 -5.34 -1.50 -22.52
CA GLU A 162 -5.43 -0.26 -23.33
C GLU A 162 -5.06 -0.54 -24.79
N ALA A 163 -3.93 -1.19 -25.05
CA ALA A 163 -3.45 -1.51 -26.38
C ALA A 163 -4.41 -2.47 -27.14
N GLU A 164 -5.02 -3.42 -26.43
CA GLU A 164 -5.98 -4.38 -27.03
C GLU A 164 -7.32 -3.73 -27.40
N ASN A 165 -7.62 -2.54 -26.88
CA ASN A 165 -8.90 -1.85 -27.08
C ASN A 165 -8.78 -0.54 -27.87
N VAL A 166 -7.69 -0.33 -28.58
CA VAL A 166 -7.53 0.79 -29.53
C VAL A 166 -8.63 0.70 -30.60
N GLY A 167 -9.28 1.84 -30.86
CA GLY A 167 -10.36 1.93 -31.84
C GLY A 167 -11.74 1.41 -31.39
N VAL A 168 -11.86 0.94 -30.15
CA VAL A 168 -13.17 0.58 -29.56
C VAL A 168 -13.81 1.85 -29.00
N VAL A 169 -14.82 2.38 -29.69
CA VAL A 169 -15.53 3.60 -29.29
C VAL A 169 -16.80 3.24 -28.52
N LYS A 170 -17.06 3.99 -27.45
CA LYS A 170 -18.21 3.84 -26.54
C LYS A 170 -18.78 5.19 -26.15
N SER A 171 -19.97 5.19 -25.52
CA SER A 171 -20.49 6.39 -24.87
C SER A 171 -19.64 6.74 -23.65
N GLY A 172 -19.10 7.94 -23.58
CA GLY A 172 -18.55 8.49 -22.35
C GLY A 172 -19.66 8.76 -21.33
N ARG A 173 -19.31 8.85 -20.04
CA ARG A 173 -20.27 9.17 -18.98
C ARG A 173 -19.69 10.15 -17.98
N THR A 174 -20.46 11.19 -17.68
CA THR A 174 -20.22 12.10 -16.57
C THR A 174 -21.48 12.15 -15.71
N HIS A 175 -21.38 12.21 -14.40
CA HIS A 175 -22.53 12.11 -13.47
C HIS A 175 -23.36 10.83 -13.63
N LEU A 176 -22.79 9.75 -14.17
CA LEU A 176 -23.47 8.53 -14.64
C LEU A 176 -24.51 8.76 -15.76
N GLN A 177 -24.50 9.94 -16.39
CA GLN A 177 -25.30 10.29 -17.53
C GLN A 177 -24.49 10.13 -18.82
N ASP A 178 -25.18 9.86 -19.92
CA ASP A 178 -24.57 9.75 -21.25
C ASP A 178 -23.88 11.07 -21.62
N ALA A 179 -22.68 10.96 -22.18
CA ALA A 179 -21.87 12.07 -22.63
C ALA A 179 -21.40 11.82 -24.08
N VAL A 180 -20.48 12.65 -24.55
CA VAL A 180 -19.87 12.49 -25.87
C VAL A 180 -19.06 11.18 -25.97
N PRO A 181 -18.79 10.70 -27.19
CA PRO A 181 -17.99 9.49 -27.40
C PRO A 181 -16.61 9.57 -26.77
N ILE A 182 -16.09 8.41 -26.38
CA ILE A 182 -14.73 8.19 -25.90
C ILE A 182 -14.22 6.85 -26.42
N ALA A 183 -12.93 6.72 -26.72
CA ALA A 183 -12.35 5.41 -26.96
C ALA A 183 -12.19 4.65 -25.62
N PHE A 184 -12.50 3.37 -25.59
CA PHE A 184 -12.33 2.55 -24.37
C PHE A 184 -10.85 2.51 -23.94
N SER A 185 -9.91 2.53 -24.90
CA SER A 185 -8.48 2.70 -24.60
C SER A 185 -8.17 4.02 -23.87
N GLN A 186 -8.86 5.12 -24.18
CA GLN A 186 -8.68 6.41 -23.46
C GLN A 186 -9.19 6.31 -22.01
N GLU A 187 -10.32 5.66 -21.80
CA GLU A 187 -10.85 5.40 -20.43
C GLU A 187 -9.86 4.56 -19.60
N ILE A 188 -9.31 3.48 -20.19
CA ILE A 188 -8.29 2.64 -19.56
C ILE A 188 -7.00 3.43 -19.31
N SER A 189 -6.58 4.30 -20.22
CA SER A 189 -5.40 5.14 -20.04
C SER A 189 -5.51 6.05 -18.81
N GLY A 190 -6.74 6.52 -18.52
CA GLY A 190 -7.03 7.27 -17.30
C GLY A 190 -6.78 6.45 -16.03
N TRP A 191 -7.20 5.17 -16.00
CA TRP A 191 -6.93 4.28 -14.88
C TRP A 191 -5.44 4.00 -14.71
N ARG A 192 -4.73 3.76 -15.81
CA ARG A 192 -3.27 3.55 -15.80
C ARG A 192 -2.54 4.80 -15.29
N GLY A 193 -2.91 5.99 -15.79
CA GLY A 193 -2.32 7.25 -15.37
C GLY A 193 -2.44 7.51 -13.87
N MET A 194 -3.59 7.17 -13.26
CA MET A 194 -3.76 7.25 -11.79
C MET A 194 -2.72 6.42 -11.04
N LEU A 195 -2.39 5.21 -11.52
CA LEU A 195 -1.42 4.34 -10.89
C LEU A 195 0.02 4.85 -11.10
N GLU A 196 0.35 5.35 -12.28
CA GLU A 196 1.66 5.92 -12.59
C GLU A 196 1.96 7.17 -11.72
N GLU A 197 0.98 8.04 -11.52
CA GLU A 197 1.09 9.17 -10.60
C GLU A 197 1.25 8.71 -9.13
N ASN A 198 0.53 7.67 -8.72
CA ASN A 198 0.71 7.11 -7.37
C ASN A 198 2.10 6.50 -7.16
N GLU A 199 2.71 5.90 -8.19
CA GLU A 199 4.11 5.46 -8.12
C GLU A 199 5.05 6.63 -7.84
N ALA A 200 4.89 7.75 -8.54
CA ALA A 200 5.69 8.95 -8.33
C ALA A 200 5.51 9.52 -6.91
N MET A 201 4.27 9.54 -6.39
CA MET A 201 3.99 9.96 -5.01
C MET A 201 4.70 9.07 -3.98
N LEU A 202 4.65 7.75 -4.13
CA LEU A 202 5.33 6.82 -3.24
C LEU A 202 6.85 6.97 -3.30
N LEU A 203 7.41 7.09 -4.50
CA LEU A 203 8.84 7.31 -4.68
C LEU A 203 9.31 8.63 -4.03
N SER A 204 8.49 9.69 -4.07
CA SER A 204 8.80 10.97 -3.43
C SER A 204 8.85 10.89 -1.89
N ALA A 205 8.16 9.92 -1.28
CA ALA A 205 8.15 9.75 0.17
C ALA A 205 9.36 8.95 0.70
N LEU A 206 9.97 8.09 -0.12
CA LEU A 206 11.06 7.21 0.30
C LEU A 206 12.27 7.94 0.90
N PRO A 207 12.75 9.08 0.36
CA PRO A 207 13.90 9.79 0.95
C PRO A 207 13.70 10.18 2.42
N PHE A 208 12.48 10.47 2.84
CA PHE A 208 12.17 10.79 4.23
C PHE A 208 12.16 9.54 5.12
N LEU A 209 11.64 8.42 4.61
CA LEU A 209 11.65 7.14 5.33
C LEU A 209 13.06 6.53 5.46
N LYS A 210 13.98 6.85 4.56
CA LYS A 210 15.35 6.30 4.55
C LYS A 210 16.28 6.94 5.58
N LYS A 211 15.82 7.91 6.35
CA LYS A 211 16.58 8.56 7.42
C LYS A 211 16.29 7.89 8.77
N LEU A 212 17.35 7.44 9.45
CA LEU A 212 17.25 6.60 10.64
C LEU A 212 17.54 7.39 11.93
N ALA A 213 16.72 7.11 12.96
CA ALA A 213 16.86 7.70 14.29
C ALA A 213 18.04 7.11 15.11
N LEU A 214 18.53 5.94 14.73
CA LEU A 214 19.57 5.20 15.48
C LEU A 214 20.80 6.07 15.74
N GLY A 215 21.32 5.97 16.96
CA GLY A 215 22.38 6.83 17.47
C GLY A 215 21.91 8.03 18.30
N GLY A 216 20.59 8.35 18.28
CA GLY A 216 20.01 9.37 19.15
C GLY A 216 19.91 8.93 20.61
N THR A 217 19.87 7.65 20.85
CA THR A 217 19.70 6.98 22.15
C THR A 217 18.44 7.43 22.90
N ALA A 218 18.55 7.83 24.17
CA ALA A 218 17.40 8.05 25.02
C ALA A 218 16.54 9.28 24.65
N VAL A 219 17.18 10.40 24.32
CA VAL A 219 16.52 11.70 24.09
C VAL A 219 17.05 12.46 22.87
N GLY A 220 17.89 11.85 22.07
CA GLY A 220 18.47 12.47 20.87
C GLY A 220 19.91 12.97 21.02
N THR A 221 20.48 12.96 22.23
CA THR A 221 21.84 13.46 22.52
C THR A 221 22.96 12.47 22.21
N GLY A 222 22.63 11.21 21.92
CA GLY A 222 23.62 10.16 21.67
C GLY A 222 24.36 9.69 22.92
N LEU A 223 23.76 9.82 24.11
CA LEU A 223 24.40 9.40 25.36
C LEU A 223 24.82 7.93 25.30
N ASN A 224 26.08 7.64 25.64
CA ASN A 224 26.72 6.31 25.59
C ASN A 224 26.85 5.71 24.18
N CYS A 225 26.68 6.49 23.13
CA CYS A 225 26.86 6.09 21.76
C CYS A 225 28.26 6.58 21.29
N PRO A 226 29.14 5.74 20.73
CA PRO A 226 30.44 6.19 20.25
C PRO A 226 30.28 7.05 19.00
N PRO A 227 31.19 8.02 18.79
CA PRO A 227 31.20 8.82 17.55
C PRO A 227 31.26 7.92 16.31
N GLY A 228 30.45 8.27 15.29
CA GLY A 228 30.37 7.51 14.03
C GLY A 228 29.48 6.27 14.06
N PHE A 229 28.87 5.92 15.20
CA PHE A 229 28.00 4.74 15.29
C PHE A 229 26.74 4.89 14.42
N ALA A 230 26.10 6.04 14.44
CA ALA A 230 24.86 6.29 13.69
C ALA A 230 25.05 6.10 12.19
N GLU A 231 26.10 6.70 11.64
CA GLU A 231 26.46 6.63 10.22
C GLU A 231 26.90 5.20 9.84
N ARG A 232 27.71 4.57 10.67
CA ARG A 232 28.18 3.21 10.43
C ARG A 232 27.00 2.22 10.47
N ALA A 233 26.13 2.30 11.45
CA ALA A 233 24.95 1.45 11.55
C ALA A 233 24.01 1.66 10.36
N ALA A 234 23.78 2.88 9.90
CA ALA A 234 22.98 3.14 8.71
C ALA A 234 23.60 2.53 7.44
N ALA A 235 24.93 2.60 7.31
CA ALA A 235 25.64 1.94 6.20
C ALA A 235 25.50 0.41 6.25
N GLU A 236 25.58 -0.20 7.44
CA GLU A 236 25.34 -1.65 7.60
C GLU A 236 23.88 -2.03 7.28
N VAL A 237 22.90 -1.23 7.69
CA VAL A 237 21.49 -1.43 7.29
C VAL A 237 21.36 -1.38 5.77
N SER A 238 22.02 -0.42 5.12
CA SER A 238 22.03 -0.30 3.67
C SER A 238 22.61 -1.53 3.00
N ALA A 239 23.75 -2.03 3.48
CA ALA A 239 24.39 -3.23 2.96
C ALA A 239 23.52 -4.49 3.12
N LEU A 240 22.84 -4.63 4.27
CA LEU A 240 21.99 -5.78 4.58
C LEU A 240 20.68 -5.79 3.79
N THR A 241 20.18 -4.63 3.42
CA THR A 241 18.87 -4.48 2.73
C THR A 241 18.99 -4.25 1.23
N GLY A 242 20.14 -3.79 0.75
CA GLY A 242 20.35 -3.31 -0.61
C GLY A 242 19.63 -1.98 -0.90
N LYS A 243 19.34 -1.20 0.14
CA LYS A 243 18.61 0.08 0.06
C LYS A 243 19.42 1.19 0.73
N ASP A 244 19.36 2.41 0.18
CA ASP A 244 20.15 3.54 0.65
C ASP A 244 19.55 4.18 1.91
N PHE A 245 19.98 3.76 3.08
CA PHE A 245 19.64 4.39 4.34
C PHE A 245 20.74 5.35 4.79
N SER A 246 20.34 6.40 5.51
CA SER A 246 21.25 7.37 6.12
C SER A 246 20.88 7.66 7.57
N SER A 247 21.81 8.21 8.31
CA SER A 247 21.57 8.73 9.65
C SER A 247 20.80 10.06 9.54
N GLU A 248 19.68 10.22 10.28
CA GLU A 248 19.03 11.54 10.40
C GLU A 248 19.95 12.50 11.17
N GLU A 249 20.13 13.70 10.64
CA GLU A 249 21.00 14.70 11.26
C GLU A 249 20.41 15.22 12.58
N ASN A 250 19.12 15.49 12.59
CA ASN A 250 18.40 15.93 13.77
C ASN A 250 17.79 14.76 14.52
N LYS A 251 18.50 14.18 15.46
CA LYS A 251 18.04 13.05 16.28
C LYS A 251 16.84 13.41 17.18
N PHE A 252 16.69 14.67 17.57
CA PHE A 252 15.54 15.13 18.36
C PHE A 252 14.25 15.06 17.55
N HIS A 253 14.30 15.46 16.27
CA HIS A 253 13.22 15.29 15.32
C HIS A 253 12.92 13.78 15.07
N ALA A 254 13.94 12.99 14.79
CA ALA A 254 13.79 11.57 14.46
C ALA A 254 13.13 10.74 15.58
N LEU A 255 13.40 11.05 16.84
CA LEU A 255 12.80 10.35 17.98
C LEU A 255 11.33 10.74 18.17
N THR A 256 10.98 12.00 17.97
CA THR A 256 9.67 12.57 18.32
C THR A 256 8.69 12.54 17.16
N ALA A 257 9.09 13.06 15.99
CA ALA A 257 8.21 13.18 14.84
C ALA A 257 8.03 11.84 14.12
N LYS A 258 6.85 11.67 13.54
CA LYS A 258 6.49 10.51 12.70
C LYS A 258 5.91 10.97 11.36
N ASP A 259 6.26 12.20 10.98
CA ASP A 259 5.83 12.90 9.77
C ASP A 259 6.21 12.17 8.47
N ALA A 260 7.39 11.53 8.42
CA ALA A 260 7.79 10.70 7.29
C ALA A 260 6.81 9.55 7.03
N LEU A 261 6.32 8.89 8.09
CA LEU A 261 5.32 7.82 8.00
C LEU A 261 3.94 8.37 7.61
N VAL A 262 3.55 9.54 8.14
CA VAL A 262 2.31 10.22 7.76
C VAL A 262 2.32 10.58 6.27
N PHE A 263 3.42 11.16 5.79
CA PHE A 263 3.57 11.54 4.38
C PHE A 263 3.52 10.32 3.45
N ALA A 264 4.27 9.28 3.77
CA ALA A 264 4.27 8.06 2.99
C ALA A 264 2.90 7.34 3.01
N HIS A 265 2.21 7.35 4.17
CA HIS A 265 0.87 6.77 4.26
C HIS A 265 -0.17 7.62 3.50
N GLY A 266 0.01 8.94 3.44
CA GLY A 266 -0.78 9.83 2.58
C GLY A 266 -0.70 9.41 1.10
N ALA A 267 0.48 8.99 0.63
CA ALA A 267 0.64 8.44 -0.73
C ALA A 267 -0.07 7.08 -0.88
N LEU A 268 -0.01 6.20 0.13
CA LEU A 268 -0.78 4.93 0.15
C LEU A 268 -2.29 5.19 0.15
N LYS A 269 -2.77 6.21 0.87
CA LYS A 269 -4.17 6.63 0.85
C LYS A 269 -4.59 7.15 -0.53
N ALA A 270 -3.75 7.93 -1.20
CA ALA A 270 -4.02 8.38 -2.58
C ALA A 270 -4.15 7.18 -3.54
N LEU A 271 -3.27 6.20 -3.43
CA LEU A 271 -3.36 4.93 -4.16
C LEU A 271 -4.67 4.20 -3.85
N ALA A 272 -5.05 4.07 -2.58
CA ALA A 272 -6.30 3.44 -2.18
C ALA A 272 -7.54 4.15 -2.77
N ALA A 273 -7.55 5.49 -2.81
CA ALA A 273 -8.63 6.26 -3.40
C ALA A 273 -8.75 6.01 -4.91
N ASN A 274 -7.64 5.97 -5.63
CA ASN A 274 -7.62 5.66 -7.06
C ASN A 274 -8.04 4.21 -7.35
N LEU A 275 -7.58 3.25 -6.57
CA LEU A 275 -8.01 1.85 -6.68
C LEU A 275 -9.52 1.69 -6.44
N TRP A 276 -10.07 2.43 -5.49
CA TRP A 276 -11.52 2.43 -5.26
C TRP A 276 -12.28 2.93 -6.48
N LYS A 277 -11.83 4.06 -7.06
CA LYS A 277 -12.42 4.63 -8.27
C LYS A 277 -12.34 3.65 -9.44
N ILE A 278 -11.18 3.05 -9.69
CA ILE A 278 -10.98 2.08 -10.77
C ILE A 278 -11.89 0.86 -10.57
N ALA A 279 -11.93 0.29 -9.38
CA ALA A 279 -12.78 -0.86 -9.07
C ALA A 279 -14.28 -0.53 -9.25
N ASN A 280 -14.71 0.69 -8.91
CA ASN A 280 -16.09 1.14 -9.14
C ASN A 280 -16.42 1.24 -10.64
N ASP A 281 -15.53 1.80 -11.45
CA ASP A 281 -15.73 1.87 -12.89
C ASP A 281 -15.85 0.47 -13.50
N VAL A 282 -14.90 -0.40 -13.18
CA VAL A 282 -14.88 -1.78 -13.68
C VAL A 282 -16.19 -2.51 -13.34
N ARG A 283 -16.64 -2.46 -12.07
CA ARG A 283 -17.89 -3.14 -11.70
C ARG A 283 -19.14 -2.50 -12.29
N HIS A 284 -19.17 -1.17 -12.52
CA HIS A 284 -20.27 -0.51 -13.21
C HIS A 284 -20.33 -0.93 -14.67
N LEU A 285 -19.20 -0.92 -15.39
CA LEU A 285 -19.13 -1.35 -16.78
C LEU A 285 -19.55 -2.83 -16.94
N ALA A 286 -19.21 -3.70 -15.96
CA ALA A 286 -19.58 -5.11 -15.96
C ALA A 286 -21.00 -5.39 -15.46
N SER A 287 -21.74 -4.39 -14.99
CA SER A 287 -23.05 -4.56 -14.35
C SER A 287 -24.09 -5.15 -15.30
N GLY A 288 -24.96 -6.02 -14.78
CA GLY A 288 -26.04 -6.63 -15.55
C GLY A 288 -25.93 -8.16 -15.54
N PRO A 289 -25.66 -8.82 -16.70
CA PRO A 289 -25.22 -8.30 -18.00
C PRO A 289 -26.32 -7.73 -18.91
N ARG A 290 -27.59 -8.07 -18.68
CA ARG A 290 -28.71 -7.61 -19.57
C ARG A 290 -29.40 -6.36 -19.07
N CYS A 291 -29.58 -6.21 -17.75
CA CYS A 291 -30.32 -5.11 -17.12
C CYS A 291 -29.42 -4.01 -16.56
N GLY A 292 -28.12 -4.05 -16.82
CA GLY A 292 -27.14 -3.05 -16.46
C GLY A 292 -26.36 -2.55 -17.69
N LEU A 293 -25.16 -1.97 -17.45
CA LEU A 293 -24.34 -1.45 -18.55
C LEU A 293 -23.84 -2.57 -19.46
N GLY A 294 -23.28 -3.63 -18.91
CA GLY A 294 -22.84 -4.82 -19.67
C GLY A 294 -21.83 -4.52 -20.77
N GLU A 295 -21.00 -3.48 -20.60
CA GLU A 295 -20.04 -3.02 -21.62
C GLU A 295 -18.71 -3.79 -21.57
N ILE A 296 -18.44 -4.48 -20.46
CA ILE A 296 -17.28 -5.37 -20.34
C ILE A 296 -17.71 -6.71 -19.73
N PHE A 297 -16.91 -7.73 -20.01
CA PHE A 297 -16.94 -9.01 -19.31
C PHE A 297 -15.76 -9.08 -18.36
N ILE A 298 -15.98 -9.63 -17.17
CA ILE A 298 -14.96 -9.93 -16.16
C ILE A 298 -14.86 -11.45 -15.97
N PRO A 299 -13.74 -11.98 -15.47
CA PRO A 299 -13.58 -13.41 -15.19
C PRO A 299 -14.63 -13.95 -14.20
N GLU A 300 -15.07 -15.17 -14.47
CA GLU A 300 -15.92 -15.95 -13.57
C GLU A 300 -15.05 -16.79 -12.64
N ASN A 301 -14.74 -16.24 -11.46
CA ASN A 301 -13.80 -16.89 -10.53
C ASN A 301 -14.51 -17.86 -9.57
N GLU A 302 -15.74 -17.55 -9.18
CA GLU A 302 -16.55 -18.35 -8.25
C GLU A 302 -18.05 -18.20 -8.53
N PRO A 303 -18.90 -19.14 -8.04
CA PRO A 303 -20.35 -18.99 -8.11
C PRO A 303 -20.83 -17.74 -7.38
N GLY A 304 -21.50 -16.83 -8.08
CA GLY A 304 -21.96 -15.55 -7.54
C GLY A 304 -23.18 -15.62 -6.63
N SER A 305 -23.87 -16.78 -6.57
CA SER A 305 -25.07 -16.96 -5.75
C SER A 305 -25.36 -18.44 -5.56
N SER A 306 -25.88 -18.82 -4.38
CA SER A 306 -26.35 -20.17 -4.08
C SER A 306 -27.72 -20.49 -4.69
N ILE A 307 -28.49 -19.47 -5.05
CA ILE A 307 -29.89 -19.62 -5.55
C ILE A 307 -30.11 -19.07 -6.95
N MET A 308 -29.14 -18.37 -7.55
CA MET A 308 -29.22 -17.82 -8.90
C MET A 308 -28.09 -18.38 -9.77
N PRO A 309 -28.30 -19.52 -10.45
CA PRO A 309 -27.29 -20.16 -11.29
C PRO A 309 -26.80 -19.21 -12.39
N GLY A 310 -25.50 -19.19 -12.64
CA GLY A 310 -24.86 -18.34 -13.67
C GLY A 310 -24.70 -16.88 -13.32
N LYS A 311 -25.00 -16.46 -12.08
CA LYS A 311 -24.70 -15.10 -11.61
C LYS A 311 -23.22 -14.95 -11.34
N VAL A 312 -22.58 -13.94 -11.96
CA VAL A 312 -21.19 -13.57 -11.74
C VAL A 312 -21.15 -12.24 -10.99
N ASN A 313 -20.49 -12.20 -9.84
CA ASN A 313 -20.32 -10.98 -9.07
C ASN A 313 -18.92 -10.36 -9.30
N PRO A 314 -18.77 -9.05 -9.22
CA PRO A 314 -17.48 -8.37 -9.35
C PRO A 314 -16.69 -8.43 -8.02
N THR A 315 -16.45 -9.64 -7.49
CA THR A 315 -15.92 -9.88 -6.14
C THR A 315 -14.54 -9.30 -5.92
N GLN A 316 -13.69 -9.29 -6.95
CA GLN A 316 -12.37 -8.66 -6.89
C GLN A 316 -12.48 -7.13 -6.70
N CYS A 317 -13.43 -6.49 -7.37
CA CYS A 317 -13.71 -5.06 -7.17
C CYS A 317 -14.22 -4.78 -5.76
N GLU A 318 -15.08 -5.66 -5.21
CA GLU A 318 -15.57 -5.53 -3.84
C GLU A 318 -14.43 -5.64 -2.82
N ALA A 319 -13.53 -6.61 -2.98
CA ALA A 319 -12.36 -6.78 -2.14
C ALA A 319 -11.46 -5.53 -2.16
N VAL A 320 -11.16 -4.99 -3.35
CA VAL A 320 -10.37 -3.76 -3.50
C VAL A 320 -11.01 -2.58 -2.78
N THR A 321 -12.34 -2.40 -2.88
CA THR A 321 -13.02 -1.29 -2.21
C THR A 321 -13.04 -1.43 -0.69
N MET A 322 -13.15 -2.66 -0.15
CA MET A 322 -13.01 -2.92 1.29
C MET A 322 -11.59 -2.62 1.79
N VAL A 323 -10.55 -3.04 1.05
CA VAL A 323 -9.15 -2.72 1.36
C VAL A 323 -8.94 -1.20 1.37
N ALA A 324 -9.45 -0.48 0.38
CA ALA A 324 -9.33 0.97 0.32
C ALA A 324 -9.99 1.66 1.53
N ALA A 325 -11.18 1.18 1.96
CA ALA A 325 -11.83 1.70 3.16
C ALA A 325 -10.99 1.47 4.43
N GLN A 326 -10.38 0.29 4.58
CA GLN A 326 -9.49 0.00 5.71
C GLN A 326 -8.25 0.90 5.70
N VAL A 327 -7.62 1.12 4.54
CA VAL A 327 -6.45 2.00 4.42
C VAL A 327 -6.78 3.45 4.80
N MET A 328 -7.97 3.95 4.45
CA MET A 328 -8.43 5.28 4.87
C MET A 328 -8.61 5.36 6.40
N GLY A 329 -9.12 4.32 7.03
CA GLY A 329 -9.20 4.22 8.49
C GLY A 329 -7.81 4.19 9.15
N ASN A 330 -6.88 3.44 8.59
CA ASN A 330 -5.50 3.39 9.05
C ASN A 330 -4.80 4.75 8.94
N ASP A 331 -5.05 5.51 7.87
CA ASP A 331 -4.52 6.85 7.67
C ASP A 331 -4.95 7.81 8.80
N ALA A 332 -6.23 7.77 9.16
CA ALA A 332 -6.74 8.56 10.27
C ALA A 332 -6.06 8.19 11.61
N ALA A 333 -5.91 6.88 11.88
CA ALA A 333 -5.24 6.40 13.08
C ALA A 333 -3.75 6.84 13.13
N ILE A 334 -3.03 6.74 12.00
CA ILE A 334 -1.63 7.16 11.88
C ILE A 334 -1.49 8.67 12.10
N GLY A 335 -2.33 9.49 11.44
CA GLY A 335 -2.30 10.94 11.56
C GLY A 335 -2.56 11.40 13.01
N MET A 336 -3.57 10.84 13.67
CA MET A 336 -3.87 11.12 15.08
C MET A 336 -2.71 10.71 16.00
N ALA A 337 -2.18 9.49 15.82
CA ALA A 337 -1.10 8.96 16.64
C ALA A 337 0.22 9.74 16.43
N ALA A 338 0.51 10.17 15.22
CA ALA A 338 1.70 10.97 14.92
C ALA A 338 1.63 12.39 15.47
N SER A 339 0.42 12.96 15.63
CA SER A 339 0.22 14.28 16.25
C SER A 339 0.41 14.28 17.76
N GLN A 340 0.59 13.11 18.36
CA GLN A 340 0.79 12.94 19.79
C GLN A 340 2.29 12.84 20.12
N GLY A 341 2.57 12.69 21.40
CA GLY A 341 3.92 12.70 21.93
C GLY A 341 4.19 13.99 22.69
N ASN A 342 5.08 13.87 23.68
CA ASN A 342 5.45 14.98 24.52
C ASN A 342 6.97 15.07 24.57
N PHE A 343 7.50 16.27 24.34
CA PHE A 343 8.92 16.55 24.37
C PHE A 343 9.72 15.62 23.43
N GLU A 344 10.58 14.76 23.95
CA GLU A 344 11.59 14.00 23.20
C GLU A 344 11.11 12.65 22.68
N LEU A 345 9.82 12.27 22.85
CA LEU A 345 9.34 10.95 22.42
C LEU A 345 7.86 10.94 22.02
N ASN A 346 7.57 10.27 20.91
CA ASN A 346 6.23 9.81 20.57
C ASN A 346 5.96 8.43 21.21
N VAL A 347 4.83 8.27 21.88
CA VAL A 347 4.47 7.02 22.56
C VAL A 347 3.24 6.33 21.93
N PHE A 348 3.09 6.44 20.60
CA PHE A 348 2.08 5.77 19.79
C PHE A 348 2.70 4.95 18.67
N MET A 349 3.99 4.68 18.75
CA MET A 349 4.76 4.05 17.68
C MET A 349 4.27 2.65 17.28
N PRO A 350 3.89 1.74 18.20
CA PRO A 350 3.39 0.42 17.81
C PRO A 350 2.13 0.46 16.95
N VAL A 351 1.16 1.32 17.26
CA VAL A 351 -0.07 1.44 16.46
C VAL A 351 0.19 2.10 15.10
N ILE A 352 1.12 3.06 15.02
CA ILE A 352 1.55 3.65 13.74
C ILE A 352 2.17 2.56 12.86
N ALA A 353 3.12 1.80 13.38
CA ALA A 353 3.79 0.72 12.66
C ALA A 353 2.79 -0.33 12.15
N TYR A 354 1.89 -0.79 13.01
CA TYR A 354 0.89 -1.78 12.67
C TYR A 354 -0.01 -1.33 11.52
N ASN A 355 -0.61 -0.12 11.62
CA ASN A 355 -1.51 0.39 10.60
C ASN A 355 -0.79 0.67 9.27
N PHE A 356 0.45 1.19 9.32
CA PHE A 356 1.25 1.44 8.12
C PHE A 356 1.54 0.13 7.36
N LEU A 357 2.03 -0.87 8.06
CA LEU A 357 2.42 -2.15 7.45
C LEU A 357 1.20 -2.97 7.03
N GLN A 358 0.08 -2.89 7.78
CA GLN A 358 -1.19 -3.49 7.34
C GLN A 358 -1.65 -2.86 6.01
N SER A 359 -1.57 -1.54 5.86
CA SER A 359 -1.94 -0.86 4.61
C SER A 359 -1.06 -1.29 3.44
N CYS A 360 0.26 -1.39 3.64
CA CYS A 360 1.17 -1.88 2.60
C CYS A 360 0.82 -3.31 2.17
N ARG A 361 0.58 -4.21 3.11
CA ARG A 361 0.24 -5.62 2.84
C ARG A 361 -1.09 -5.72 2.10
N LEU A 362 -2.14 -5.09 2.63
CA LEU A 362 -3.47 -5.15 2.02
C LEU A 362 -3.47 -4.57 0.61
N LEU A 363 -2.82 -3.43 0.38
CA LEU A 363 -2.76 -2.82 -0.96
C LEU A 363 -1.97 -3.69 -1.95
N SER A 364 -0.82 -4.22 -1.53
CA SER A 364 -0.01 -5.06 -2.43
C SER A 364 -0.74 -6.35 -2.81
N ASP A 365 -1.40 -7.00 -1.86
CA ASP A 365 -2.14 -8.24 -2.09
C ASP A 365 -3.40 -7.97 -2.94
N ALA A 366 -4.16 -6.92 -2.63
CA ALA A 366 -5.34 -6.52 -3.39
C ALA A 366 -5.00 -6.18 -4.85
N MET A 367 -3.91 -5.43 -5.09
CA MET A 367 -3.46 -5.11 -6.45
C MET A 367 -3.04 -6.36 -7.24
N ARG A 368 -2.35 -7.31 -6.61
CA ARG A 368 -1.99 -8.59 -7.25
C ARG A 368 -3.23 -9.41 -7.59
N SER A 369 -4.12 -9.59 -6.61
CA SER A 369 -5.35 -10.34 -6.80
C SER A 369 -6.25 -9.72 -7.87
N PHE A 370 -6.46 -8.41 -7.82
CA PHE A 370 -7.25 -7.67 -8.81
C PHE A 370 -6.64 -7.75 -10.20
N CYS A 371 -5.32 -7.64 -10.31
CA CYS A 371 -4.60 -7.79 -11.57
C CYS A 371 -4.84 -9.19 -12.18
N GLU A 372 -4.55 -10.24 -11.42
CA GLU A 372 -4.55 -11.61 -11.90
C GLU A 372 -5.96 -12.17 -12.13
N ASN A 373 -6.88 -11.86 -11.21
CA ASN A 373 -8.22 -12.45 -11.18
C ASN A 373 -9.32 -11.55 -11.77
N CYS A 374 -8.98 -10.33 -12.21
CA CYS A 374 -9.95 -9.43 -12.84
C CYS A 374 -9.36 -8.76 -14.08
N VAL A 375 -8.38 -7.86 -13.92
CA VAL A 375 -7.93 -6.96 -14.99
C VAL A 375 -7.38 -7.70 -16.19
N CYS A 376 -6.55 -8.73 -16.00
CA CYS A 376 -6.00 -9.55 -17.09
C CYS A 376 -7.05 -10.34 -17.88
N GLY A 377 -8.27 -10.46 -17.36
CA GLY A 377 -9.37 -11.18 -18.02
C GLY A 377 -10.50 -10.29 -18.52
N ILE A 378 -10.39 -8.97 -18.39
CA ILE A 378 -11.39 -8.02 -18.89
C ILE A 378 -11.44 -8.11 -20.41
N LYS A 379 -12.69 -8.19 -20.96
CA LYS A 379 -12.95 -8.14 -22.39
C LYS A 379 -14.02 -7.12 -22.70
N ALA A 380 -13.81 -6.29 -23.71
CA ALA A 380 -14.83 -5.36 -24.19
C ALA A 380 -16.02 -6.08 -24.84
N ASN A 381 -17.22 -5.75 -24.43
CA ASN A 381 -18.44 -6.12 -25.13
C ASN A 381 -18.69 -5.07 -26.24
N LYS A 382 -17.95 -5.21 -27.34
CA LYS A 382 -17.95 -4.24 -28.45
C LYS A 382 -19.34 -4.00 -29.03
N GLU A 383 -20.17 -5.06 -29.08
CA GLU A 383 -21.55 -4.94 -29.58
C GLU A 383 -22.39 -4.06 -28.66
N LYS A 384 -22.31 -4.31 -27.33
CA LYS A 384 -23.05 -3.51 -26.35
C LYS A 384 -22.56 -2.06 -26.30
N MET A 385 -21.24 -1.85 -26.36
CA MET A 385 -20.66 -0.52 -26.42
C MET A 385 -21.15 0.26 -27.65
N ARG A 386 -21.11 -0.39 -28.82
CA ARG A 386 -21.61 0.23 -30.05
C ARG A 386 -23.10 0.54 -29.97
N ARG A 387 -23.91 -0.39 -29.48
CA ARG A 387 -25.35 -0.15 -29.31
C ARG A 387 -25.62 1.01 -28.37
N ASN A 388 -25.03 1.03 -27.17
CA ASN A 388 -25.20 2.12 -26.21
C ASN A 388 -24.71 3.47 -26.80
N LEU A 389 -23.63 3.45 -27.60
CA LEU A 389 -23.14 4.64 -28.29
C LEU A 389 -24.23 5.20 -29.24
N HIS A 390 -24.77 4.37 -30.11
CA HIS A 390 -25.77 4.81 -31.11
C HIS A 390 -27.13 5.17 -30.50
N ASP A 391 -27.47 4.62 -29.34
CA ASP A 391 -28.68 4.96 -28.59
C ASP A 391 -28.54 6.30 -27.84
N SER A 392 -27.30 6.83 -27.68
CA SER A 392 -27.04 8.08 -26.94
C SER A 392 -27.51 9.29 -27.71
N LEU A 393 -28.38 10.09 -27.09
CA LEU A 393 -28.81 11.36 -27.65
C LEU A 393 -27.72 12.44 -27.64
N MET A 394 -26.65 12.25 -26.87
CA MET A 394 -25.51 13.18 -26.80
C MET A 394 -24.67 13.18 -28.08
N LEU A 395 -24.83 12.16 -28.93
CA LEU A 395 -24.26 12.15 -30.28
C LEU A 395 -24.76 13.30 -31.17
N VAL A 396 -25.88 13.94 -30.82
CA VAL A 396 -26.38 15.11 -31.52
C VAL A 396 -25.33 16.23 -31.60
N THR A 397 -24.34 16.24 -30.69
CA THR A 397 -23.22 17.18 -30.71
C THR A 397 -22.42 17.14 -32.03
N ALA A 398 -22.34 15.94 -32.67
CA ALA A 398 -21.72 15.78 -33.99
C ALA A 398 -22.42 16.62 -35.09
N LEU A 399 -23.68 16.96 -34.92
CA LEU A 399 -24.47 17.71 -35.87
C LEU A 399 -24.30 19.25 -35.71
N ASN A 400 -23.75 19.71 -34.57
CA ASN A 400 -23.60 21.17 -34.31
C ASN A 400 -22.93 21.95 -35.44
N PRO A 401 -21.86 21.46 -36.11
CA PRO A 401 -21.25 22.19 -37.23
C PRO A 401 -22.15 22.36 -38.46
N TYR A 402 -23.15 21.47 -38.60
CA TYR A 402 -24.01 21.42 -39.81
C TYR A 402 -25.38 22.08 -39.62
N ILE A 403 -25.99 21.95 -38.43
CA ILE A 403 -27.34 22.47 -38.17
C ILE A 403 -27.40 23.51 -37.05
N GLY A 404 -26.28 23.77 -36.39
CA GLY A 404 -26.19 24.68 -35.24
C GLY A 404 -26.73 24.09 -33.94
N TYR A 405 -26.31 24.67 -32.80
CA TYR A 405 -26.61 24.17 -31.45
C TYR A 405 -28.12 24.12 -31.16
N GLU A 406 -28.90 25.15 -31.53
CA GLU A 406 -30.32 25.21 -31.25
C GLU A 406 -31.12 24.13 -31.99
N ASN A 407 -30.80 23.84 -33.25
CA ASN A 407 -31.45 22.79 -34.02
C ASN A 407 -31.00 21.40 -33.56
N ALA A 408 -29.74 21.23 -33.17
CA ALA A 408 -29.28 20.02 -32.53
C ALA A 408 -30.04 19.74 -31.22
N ALA A 409 -30.25 20.78 -30.38
CA ALA A 409 -31.04 20.65 -29.17
C ALA A 409 -32.52 20.26 -29.44
N LYS A 410 -33.14 20.85 -30.52
CA LYS A 410 -34.48 20.45 -30.94
C LYS A 410 -34.54 19.00 -31.41
N THR A 411 -33.51 18.55 -32.15
CA THR A 411 -33.40 17.17 -32.62
C THR A 411 -33.31 16.21 -31.46
N ALA A 412 -32.44 16.45 -30.50
CA ALA A 412 -32.31 15.58 -29.30
C ALA A 412 -33.62 15.54 -28.47
N LYS A 413 -34.26 16.71 -28.25
CA LYS A 413 -35.53 16.77 -27.53
C LYS A 413 -36.66 16.03 -28.25
N LYS A 414 -36.74 16.09 -29.57
CA LYS A 414 -37.72 15.32 -30.34
C LYS A 414 -37.45 13.86 -30.29
N ALA A 415 -36.19 13.44 -30.49
CA ALA A 415 -35.78 12.06 -30.41
C ALA A 415 -36.14 11.46 -29.04
N TYR A 416 -35.87 12.17 -27.93
CA TYR A 416 -36.21 11.75 -26.58
C TYR A 416 -37.73 11.60 -26.35
N ARG A 417 -38.50 12.62 -26.73
CA ARG A 417 -39.95 12.65 -26.48
C ARG A 417 -40.73 11.58 -27.26
N GLU A 418 -40.30 11.31 -28.49
CA GLU A 418 -40.98 10.43 -29.42
C GLU A 418 -40.34 9.01 -29.42
N ASN A 419 -39.27 8.80 -28.64
CA ASN A 419 -38.50 7.58 -28.58
C ASN A 419 -38.04 7.06 -29.96
N ILE A 420 -37.53 8.00 -30.78
CA ILE A 420 -37.02 7.76 -32.14
C ILE A 420 -35.52 8.08 -32.20
N SER A 421 -34.87 7.64 -33.27
CA SER A 421 -33.43 7.91 -33.46
C SER A 421 -33.16 9.42 -33.74
N LEU A 422 -31.91 9.84 -33.51
CA LEU A 422 -31.47 11.18 -33.88
C LEU A 422 -31.64 11.44 -35.38
N LYS A 423 -31.44 10.42 -36.23
CA LYS A 423 -31.64 10.52 -37.69
C LYS A 423 -33.09 10.79 -38.02
N GLU A 424 -34.03 9.97 -37.51
CA GLU A 424 -35.46 10.17 -37.72
C GLU A 424 -35.93 11.56 -37.25
N ALA A 425 -35.48 11.97 -36.07
CA ALA A 425 -35.83 13.28 -35.52
C ALA A 425 -35.29 14.43 -36.37
N CYS A 426 -34.05 14.35 -36.83
CA CYS A 426 -33.39 15.39 -37.65
C CYS A 426 -34.08 15.54 -39.02
N VAL A 427 -34.38 14.42 -39.68
CA VAL A 427 -35.10 14.38 -40.95
C VAL A 427 -36.53 14.89 -40.79
N ALA A 428 -37.27 14.48 -39.78
CA ALA A 428 -38.62 14.93 -39.50
C ALA A 428 -38.71 16.43 -39.19
N LEU A 429 -37.65 17.03 -38.66
CA LEU A 429 -37.55 18.47 -38.43
C LEU A 429 -37.07 19.25 -39.69
N GLY A 430 -36.71 18.54 -40.76
CA GLY A 430 -36.27 19.14 -42.00
C GLY A 430 -34.88 19.79 -41.93
N PHE A 431 -34.03 19.43 -40.95
CA PHE A 431 -32.72 20.03 -40.80
C PHE A 431 -31.66 19.40 -41.72
N LEU A 432 -31.74 18.08 -41.98
CA LEU A 432 -30.92 17.36 -42.95
C LEU A 432 -31.75 16.30 -43.67
N SER A 433 -31.36 15.94 -44.92
CA SER A 433 -31.90 14.72 -45.54
C SER A 433 -31.28 13.47 -44.89
N ALA A 434 -31.90 12.29 -45.10
CA ALA A 434 -31.40 11.04 -44.60
C ALA A 434 -29.97 10.73 -45.09
N GLU A 435 -29.71 10.98 -46.39
CA GLU A 435 -28.41 10.78 -47.02
C GLU A 435 -27.38 11.76 -46.44
N ARG A 436 -27.72 13.03 -46.28
CA ARG A 436 -26.81 14.02 -45.73
C ARG A 436 -26.50 13.75 -44.25
N PHE A 437 -27.47 13.22 -43.48
CA PHE A 437 -27.24 12.80 -42.11
C PHE A 437 -26.19 11.69 -42.06
N ASP A 438 -26.31 10.65 -42.88
CA ASP A 438 -25.35 9.52 -42.93
C ASP A 438 -23.96 9.99 -43.38
N GLU A 439 -23.85 10.98 -44.25
CA GLU A 439 -22.56 11.55 -44.68
C GLU A 439 -21.83 12.30 -43.59
N VAL A 440 -22.50 12.88 -42.61
CA VAL A 440 -21.88 13.78 -41.61
C VAL A 440 -21.85 13.18 -40.19
N PHE A 441 -22.59 12.12 -39.95
CA PHE A 441 -22.76 11.56 -38.64
C PHE A 441 -21.86 10.33 -38.41
N HIS A 442 -20.65 10.61 -37.93
CA HIS A 442 -19.62 9.59 -37.67
C HIS A 442 -19.13 9.68 -36.22
N PRO A 443 -19.84 9.08 -35.26
CA PRO A 443 -19.47 9.10 -33.83
C PRO A 443 -18.04 8.64 -33.57
N GLU A 444 -17.53 7.73 -34.39
CA GLU A 444 -16.19 7.17 -34.27
C GLU A 444 -15.08 8.19 -34.53
N THR A 445 -15.38 9.29 -35.16
CA THR A 445 -14.43 10.39 -35.46
C THR A 445 -14.40 11.48 -34.38
N MET A 446 -15.23 11.31 -33.34
CA MET A 446 -15.34 12.32 -32.25
C MET A 446 -14.35 12.04 -31.09
N VAL A 447 -13.47 11.03 -31.19
CA VAL A 447 -12.50 10.58 -30.15
C VAL A 447 -11.07 10.85 -30.58
#